data_741e09787f827c36ca713d6c3b2cbd7e
#
_entry.id   741e09787f827c36ca713d6c3b2cbd7e
#
_cell.length_a   1.000
_cell.length_b   1.000
_cell.length_c   1.000
_cell.angle_alpha   90.00
_cell.angle_beta   90.00
_cell.angle_gamma   90.00
#
_symmetry.space_group_name_H-M   'P 1'
#
loop_
_entity.id
_entity.type
_entity.pdbx_description
1 polymer ?
#
loop_
_entity_poly.entity_id
_entity_poly.type
_entity_poly.pdbx_seq_one_letter_code
_entity_poly.pdbx_strand_id
1 'polypeptide(L)'
;PGAILDLHVYRCINNSCAFVASSTSDSGFEDIVLRDPAPAADVAARNFYIVWVHPRDLKGAAQVTYTIPMWIVDQNDNVTSQILAPTRAVTGRYNNITLNTRNLQRSTLPYMGVMSFRDANGTERGSTLLEIRAN
;
A
#
# COMPACT_ATOMS: atom_id res chain seq x y z
N PRO A 1 -2.07 24.24 -11.85
CA PRO A 1 -1.47 23.38 -10.83
C PRO A 1 -2.39 23.36 -9.61
N GLY A 2 -2.71 22.15 -9.14
CA GLY A 2 -3.56 21.94 -7.96
C GLY A 2 -2.86 22.31 -6.64
N ALA A 3 -3.60 22.29 -5.55
CA ALA A 3 -3.02 22.42 -4.21
C ALA A 3 -1.95 21.34 -3.96
N ILE A 4 -0.97 21.69 -3.16
CA ILE A 4 0.10 20.77 -2.73
C ILE A 4 -0.22 20.34 -1.30
N LEU A 5 -0.44 19.04 -1.14
CA LEU A 5 -0.72 18.42 0.15
C LEU A 5 0.38 17.40 0.45
N ASP A 6 0.87 17.37 1.66
CA ASP A 6 1.82 16.36 2.11
C ASP A 6 1.10 15.33 2.98
N LEU A 7 1.54 14.08 2.91
CA LEU A 7 1.09 13.01 3.79
C LEU A 7 2.17 12.66 4.81
N HIS A 8 1.77 12.51 6.05
CA HIS A 8 2.63 12.03 7.12
C HIS A 8 1.92 10.91 7.87
N VAL A 9 2.64 9.84 8.17
CA VAL A 9 2.12 8.70 8.93
C VAL A 9 2.87 8.59 10.25
N TYR A 10 2.10 8.51 11.31
CA TYR A 10 2.59 8.26 12.66
C TYR A 10 1.98 6.98 13.20
N ARG A 11 2.75 6.23 13.97
CA ARG A 11 2.27 5.10 14.76
C ARG A 11 2.19 5.50 16.21
N CYS A 12 1.02 5.30 16.80
CA CYS A 12 0.78 5.61 18.20
C CYS A 12 0.63 4.34 19.03
N ILE A 13 1.32 4.29 20.15
CA ILE A 13 1.27 3.20 21.14
C ILE A 13 1.12 3.85 22.50
N ASN A 14 0.08 3.51 23.24
CA ASN A 14 -0.15 4.04 24.59
C ASN A 14 -0.06 5.57 24.69
N ASN A 15 -0.66 6.27 23.71
CA ASN A 15 -0.65 7.74 23.59
C ASN A 15 0.72 8.36 23.22
N SER A 16 1.74 7.58 22.94
CA SER A 16 3.01 8.04 22.39
C SER A 16 3.05 7.77 20.88
N CYS A 17 3.25 8.82 20.09
CA CYS A 17 3.25 8.70 18.63
C CYS A 17 4.66 8.91 18.09
N ALA A 18 5.09 8.01 17.22
CA ALA A 18 6.36 8.09 16.50
C ALA A 18 6.11 8.24 14.99
N PHE A 19 6.93 9.04 14.34
CA PHE A 19 6.92 9.19 12.89
C PHE A 19 7.30 7.87 12.21
N VAL A 20 6.59 7.53 11.13
CA VAL A 20 6.81 6.28 10.37
C VAL A 20 7.23 6.59 8.94
N ALA A 21 6.46 7.41 8.23
CA ALA A 21 6.69 7.71 6.82
C ALA A 21 6.07 9.04 6.42
N SER A 22 6.56 9.62 5.33
CA SER A 22 5.93 10.74 4.67
C SER A 22 6.06 10.67 3.16
N SER A 23 5.16 11.34 2.46
CA SER A 23 5.24 11.66 1.06
C SER A 23 5.01 13.15 0.91
N THR A 24 5.92 13.86 0.24
CA THR A 24 5.99 15.32 0.19
C THR A 24 6.40 15.81 -1.19
N SER A 25 5.71 15.36 -2.24
CA SER A 25 6.01 15.76 -3.60
C SER A 25 5.44 17.15 -3.93
N ASP A 26 5.90 17.74 -5.02
CA ASP A 26 5.34 18.99 -5.55
C ASP A 26 4.16 18.75 -6.50
N SER A 27 3.74 17.50 -6.67
CA SER A 27 2.71 17.12 -7.64
C SER A 27 1.28 17.26 -7.13
N GLY A 28 1.06 17.36 -5.83
CA GLY A 28 -0.26 17.27 -5.18
C GLY A 28 -0.88 15.87 -5.22
N PHE A 29 -0.08 14.88 -5.62
CA PHE A 29 -0.42 13.46 -5.55
C PHE A 29 0.61 12.77 -4.65
N GLU A 30 0.14 12.23 -3.54
CA GLU A 30 0.97 11.61 -2.53
C GLU A 30 0.58 10.16 -2.32
N ASP A 31 1.58 9.29 -2.15
CA ASP A 31 1.36 7.89 -1.82
C ASP A 31 2.35 7.40 -0.76
N ILE A 32 1.90 6.51 0.10
CA ILE A 32 2.72 5.86 1.12
C ILE A 32 2.39 4.37 1.14
N VAL A 33 3.41 3.55 1.01
CA VAL A 33 3.31 2.10 1.18
C VAL A 33 4.03 1.71 2.46
N LEU A 34 3.29 1.16 3.42
CA LEU A 34 3.86 0.55 4.61
C LEU A 34 3.98 -0.95 4.37
N ARG A 35 5.21 -1.47 4.43
CA ARG A 35 5.49 -2.89 4.34
C ARG A 35 5.65 -3.45 5.74
N ASP A 36 4.99 -4.58 6.02
CA ASP A 36 4.99 -5.24 7.32
C ASP A 36 4.79 -4.26 8.48
N PRO A 37 3.76 -3.40 8.40
CA PRO A 37 3.49 -2.50 9.50
C PRO A 37 3.27 -3.36 10.73
N ALA A 38 3.97 -3.01 11.82
CA ALA A 38 3.76 -3.75 13.06
C ALA A 38 2.27 -3.73 13.40
N PRO A 39 1.65 -4.88 13.64
CA PRO A 39 0.22 -4.97 13.81
C PRO A 39 -0.24 -4.02 14.92
N ALA A 40 -1.39 -3.40 14.71
CA ALA A 40 -2.15 -2.79 15.79
C ALA A 40 -2.70 -3.92 16.66
N ALA A 41 -1.82 -4.68 17.29
CA ALA A 41 -2.12 -6.00 17.85
C ALA A 41 -3.00 -5.94 19.09
N ASP A 42 -3.31 -4.76 19.59
CA ASP A 42 -4.09 -4.66 20.80
C ASP A 42 -4.92 -3.39 20.83
N VAL A 43 -6.22 -3.54 20.66
CA VAL A 43 -7.18 -2.45 20.85
C VAL A 43 -7.09 -1.91 22.29
N ALA A 44 -6.77 -2.78 23.26
CA ALA A 44 -6.55 -2.39 24.65
C ALA A 44 -5.26 -1.57 24.83
N ALA A 45 -4.23 -1.82 24.03
CA ALA A 45 -2.96 -1.07 24.05
C ALA A 45 -3.03 0.24 23.25
N ARG A 46 -4.19 0.61 22.71
CA ARG A 46 -4.37 1.83 21.89
C ARG A 46 -3.29 1.99 20.81
N ASN A 47 -3.04 0.91 20.07
CA ASN A 47 -2.13 0.92 18.93
C ASN A 47 -2.88 1.30 17.68
N PHE A 48 -2.54 2.42 17.06
CA PHE A 48 -3.17 2.89 15.83
C PHE A 48 -2.20 3.69 14.98
N TYR A 49 -2.56 3.88 13.72
CA TYR A 49 -1.86 4.78 12.82
C TYR A 49 -2.67 6.06 12.62
N ILE A 50 -1.99 7.18 12.60
CA ILE A 50 -2.54 8.47 12.19
C ILE A 50 -1.99 8.79 10.81
N VAL A 51 -2.88 9.05 9.86
CA VAL A 51 -2.53 9.65 8.59
C VAL A 51 -2.85 11.13 8.70
N TRP A 52 -1.82 11.95 8.64
CA TRP A 52 -1.94 13.40 8.73
C TRP A 52 -1.75 14.02 7.35
N VAL A 53 -2.75 14.78 6.90
CA VAL A 53 -2.69 15.57 5.66
C VAL A 53 -2.28 16.98 6.02
N HIS A 54 -1.15 17.41 5.50
CA HIS A 54 -0.64 18.77 5.71
C HIS A 54 -0.80 19.59 4.43
N PRO A 55 -1.62 20.66 4.44
CA PRO A 55 -1.74 21.55 3.29
C PRO A 55 -0.51 22.45 3.20
N ARG A 56 0.45 22.07 2.37
CA ARG A 56 1.70 22.82 2.22
C ARG A 56 1.50 24.08 1.39
N ASP A 57 0.72 24.01 0.31
CA ASP A 57 0.41 25.16 -0.53
C ASP A 57 -0.95 24.96 -1.21
N LEU A 58 -1.92 25.76 -0.83
CA LEU A 58 -3.27 25.72 -1.40
C LEU A 58 -3.42 26.52 -2.69
N LYS A 59 -2.34 27.14 -3.20
CA LYS A 59 -2.35 27.96 -4.44
C LYS A 59 -3.40 29.08 -4.40
N GLY A 60 -3.58 29.69 -3.25
CA GLY A 60 -4.54 30.79 -3.04
C GLY A 60 -5.98 30.36 -2.76
N ALA A 61 -6.28 29.06 -2.74
CA ALA A 61 -7.60 28.59 -2.33
C ALA A 61 -7.75 28.64 -0.80
N ALA A 62 -8.95 28.97 -0.32
CA ALA A 62 -9.24 28.97 1.12
C ALA A 62 -9.36 27.53 1.69
N GLN A 63 -9.74 26.61 0.83
CA GLN A 63 -9.92 25.17 1.18
C GLN A 63 -9.72 24.30 -0.05
N VAL A 64 -9.44 23.04 0.17
CA VAL A 64 -9.33 22.01 -0.87
C VAL A 64 -10.02 20.73 -0.41
N THR A 65 -10.69 20.08 -1.35
CA THR A 65 -11.22 18.72 -1.13
C THR A 65 -10.20 17.71 -1.62
N TYR A 66 -9.96 16.68 -0.83
CA TYR A 66 -9.06 15.58 -1.17
C TYR A 66 -9.70 14.23 -0.85
N THR A 67 -9.18 13.19 -1.45
CA THR A 67 -9.59 11.81 -1.18
C THR A 67 -8.35 11.00 -0.83
N ILE A 68 -8.43 10.19 0.21
CA ILE A 68 -7.37 9.25 0.60
C ILE A 68 -7.92 7.83 0.43
N PRO A 69 -7.71 7.19 -0.72
CA PRO A 69 -7.97 5.76 -0.83
C PRO A 69 -6.93 5.00 0.00
N MET A 70 -7.39 4.00 0.73
CA MET A 70 -6.54 3.17 1.58
C MET A 70 -6.88 1.71 1.38
N TRP A 71 -5.85 0.90 1.23
CA TRP A 71 -5.96 -0.56 1.13
C TRP A 71 -5.13 -1.19 2.24
N ILE A 72 -5.71 -2.19 2.88
CA ILE A 72 -5.00 -3.07 3.80
C ILE A 72 -4.97 -4.43 3.12
N VAL A 73 -3.78 -4.92 2.82
CA VAL A 73 -3.58 -6.22 2.18
C VAL A 73 -2.92 -7.13 3.18
N ASP A 74 -3.60 -8.22 3.50
CA ASP A 74 -3.17 -9.21 4.47
C ASP A 74 -3.02 -10.57 3.77
N GLN A 75 -2.17 -11.43 4.31
CA GLN A 75 -1.90 -12.76 3.74
C GLN A 75 -3.09 -13.72 3.87
N ASN A 76 -4.10 -13.38 4.67
CA ASN A 76 -5.33 -14.15 4.85
C ASN A 76 -6.46 -13.68 3.94
N ASP A 77 -6.25 -12.62 3.17
CA ASP A 77 -7.24 -12.16 2.21
C ASP A 77 -7.50 -13.23 1.15
N ASN A 78 -8.76 -13.56 0.96
CA ASN A 78 -9.18 -14.54 -0.03
C ASN A 78 -8.80 -14.05 -1.44
N VAL A 79 -7.74 -14.63 -1.95
CA VAL A 79 -7.22 -14.28 -3.26
C VAL A 79 -8.13 -14.88 -4.33
N THR A 80 -8.86 -14.05 -5.04
CA THR A 80 -9.59 -14.44 -6.26
C THR A 80 -8.67 -14.61 -7.47
N SER A 81 -7.35 -14.60 -7.21
CA SER A 81 -6.32 -14.62 -8.25
C SER A 81 -5.48 -15.89 -8.18
N GLN A 82 -5.17 -16.43 -9.34
CA GLN A 82 -4.25 -17.56 -9.48
C GLN A 82 -2.93 -17.05 -10.06
N ILE A 83 -1.84 -17.39 -9.39
CA ILE A 83 -0.49 -17.09 -9.87
C ILE A 83 0.10 -18.36 -10.48
N LEU A 84 0.50 -18.28 -11.75
CA LEU A 84 1.26 -19.31 -12.43
C LEU A 84 2.69 -18.80 -12.60
N ALA A 85 3.62 -19.41 -11.91
CA ALA A 85 5.03 -19.04 -11.94
C ALA A 85 5.90 -20.29 -12.08
N PRO A 86 7.11 -20.17 -12.65
CA PRO A 86 8.09 -21.25 -12.62
C PRO A 86 8.45 -21.59 -11.17
N THR A 87 8.63 -22.87 -10.89
CA THR A 87 9.08 -23.35 -9.57
C THR A 87 10.57 -23.11 -9.34
N ARG A 88 11.29 -22.66 -10.36
CA ARG A 88 12.75 -22.45 -10.29
C ARG A 88 13.13 -21.19 -11.04
N ALA A 89 13.84 -20.30 -10.38
CA ALA A 89 14.48 -19.14 -11.00
C ALA A 89 15.97 -19.44 -11.26
N VAL A 90 16.47 -18.95 -12.39
CA VAL A 90 17.88 -19.07 -12.77
C VAL A 90 18.45 -17.68 -12.95
N THR A 91 19.62 -17.41 -12.37
CA THR A 91 20.31 -16.12 -12.46
C THR A 91 20.51 -15.71 -13.93
N GLY A 92 20.18 -14.45 -14.23
CA GLY A 92 20.32 -13.89 -15.58
C GLY A 92 19.26 -14.34 -16.58
N ARG A 93 18.22 -15.06 -16.16
CA ARG A 93 17.08 -15.46 -16.99
C ARG A 93 15.81 -14.76 -16.60
N TYR A 94 15.05 -14.31 -17.59
CA TYR A 94 13.68 -13.83 -17.37
C TYR A 94 12.73 -15.02 -17.21
N ASN A 95 11.80 -14.88 -16.30
CA ASN A 95 10.73 -15.85 -16.10
C ASN A 95 9.39 -15.12 -16.20
N ASN A 96 8.46 -15.71 -16.94
CA ASN A 96 7.10 -15.19 -17.01
C ASN A 96 6.32 -15.63 -15.78
N ILE A 97 5.63 -14.68 -15.17
CA ILE A 97 4.66 -14.92 -14.12
C ILE A 97 3.31 -14.50 -14.68
N THR A 98 2.35 -15.40 -14.68
CA THR A 98 1.00 -15.10 -15.13
C THR A 98 0.08 -14.95 -13.92
N LEU A 99 -0.58 -13.81 -13.86
CA LEU A 99 -1.61 -13.53 -12.86
C LEU A 99 -2.98 -13.64 -13.54
N ASN A 100 -3.77 -14.62 -13.14
CA ASN A 100 -5.15 -14.78 -13.56
C ASN A 100 -6.08 -14.23 -12.47
N THR A 101 -6.73 -13.13 -12.74
CA THR A 101 -7.74 -12.56 -11.84
C THR A 101 -9.13 -13.06 -12.25
N ARG A 102 -9.94 -13.44 -11.28
CA ARG A 102 -11.31 -13.89 -11.49
C ARG A 102 -12.28 -13.04 -10.69
N ASN A 103 -13.46 -12.79 -11.25
CA ASN A 103 -14.57 -12.14 -10.56
C ASN A 103 -14.29 -10.72 -10.03
N LEU A 104 -13.32 -10.00 -10.61
CA LEU A 104 -13.14 -8.61 -10.30
C LEU A 104 -14.34 -7.81 -10.83
N GLN A 105 -15.02 -7.11 -9.95
CA GLN A 105 -16.12 -6.22 -10.32
C GLN A 105 -15.54 -4.89 -10.85
N ARG A 106 -16.29 -4.23 -11.74
CA ARG A 106 -15.92 -2.87 -12.13
C ARG A 106 -15.87 -1.96 -10.90
N SER A 107 -14.78 -1.20 -10.79
CA SER A 107 -14.57 -0.30 -9.66
C SER A 107 -13.90 0.98 -10.13
N THR A 108 -14.27 2.10 -9.52
CA THR A 108 -13.59 3.38 -9.72
C THR A 108 -12.22 3.42 -9.04
N LEU A 109 -12.02 2.58 -8.03
CA LEU A 109 -10.74 2.41 -7.35
C LEU A 109 -10.07 1.13 -7.84
N PRO A 110 -8.73 1.11 -7.96
CA PRO A 110 -8.00 -0.11 -8.30
C PRO A 110 -8.11 -1.15 -7.19
N TYR A 111 -7.98 -2.41 -7.57
CA TYR A 111 -7.71 -3.49 -6.63
C TYR A 111 -6.22 -3.49 -6.33
N MET A 112 -5.88 -3.65 -5.07
CA MET A 112 -4.50 -3.71 -4.62
C MET A 112 -4.19 -5.09 -4.09
N GLY A 113 -3.00 -5.57 -4.38
CA GLY A 113 -2.50 -6.85 -3.91
C GLY A 113 -1.00 -6.83 -3.71
N VAL A 114 -0.48 -7.83 -3.03
CA VAL A 114 0.95 -8.06 -2.86
C VAL A 114 1.30 -9.45 -3.35
N MET A 115 2.33 -9.53 -4.18
CA MET A 115 2.94 -10.80 -4.58
C MET A 115 4.28 -10.93 -3.89
N SER A 116 4.46 -11.95 -3.06
CA SER A 116 5.73 -12.22 -2.38
C SER A 116 6.47 -13.39 -3.05
N PHE A 117 7.77 -13.26 -3.12
CA PHE A 117 8.69 -14.28 -3.62
C PHE A 117 9.35 -14.95 -2.43
N ARG A 118 9.21 -16.27 -2.34
CA ARG A 118 9.74 -17.06 -1.22
C ARG A 118 10.72 -18.13 -1.74
N ASP A 119 11.76 -18.40 -0.97
CA ASP A 119 12.65 -19.50 -1.25
C ASP A 119 12.08 -20.86 -0.81
N ALA A 120 12.86 -21.93 -1.02
CA ALA A 120 12.45 -23.29 -0.66
C ALA A 120 12.18 -23.50 0.85
N ASN A 121 12.70 -22.63 1.69
CA ASN A 121 12.49 -22.65 3.14
C ASN A 121 11.30 -21.77 3.57
N GLY A 122 10.57 -21.16 2.62
CA GLY A 122 9.47 -20.26 2.88
C GLY A 122 9.89 -18.84 3.27
N THR A 123 11.20 -18.54 3.27
CA THR A 123 11.70 -17.20 3.59
C THR A 123 11.39 -16.24 2.45
N GLU A 124 10.78 -15.11 2.78
CA GLU A 124 10.51 -14.07 1.79
C GLU A 124 11.82 -13.44 1.31
N ARG A 125 11.98 -13.39 -0.01
CA ARG A 125 13.15 -12.82 -0.70
C ARG A 125 12.84 -11.50 -1.39
N GLY A 126 11.57 -11.18 -1.53
CA GLY A 126 11.09 -9.93 -2.08
C GLY A 126 9.58 -9.92 -2.23
N SER A 127 9.04 -8.75 -2.42
CA SER A 127 7.62 -8.56 -2.71
C SER A 127 7.42 -7.42 -3.70
N THR A 128 6.30 -7.48 -4.41
CA THR A 128 5.86 -6.40 -5.30
C THR A 128 4.41 -6.06 -5.05
N LEU A 129 4.12 -4.77 -5.10
CA LEU A 129 2.76 -4.27 -5.04
C LEU A 129 2.12 -4.43 -6.43
N LEU A 130 0.89 -4.90 -6.46
CA LEU A 130 0.08 -5.05 -7.67
C LEU A 130 -1.09 -4.06 -7.62
N GLU A 131 -1.24 -3.29 -8.68
CA GLU A 131 -2.41 -2.46 -8.92
C GLU A 131 -3.16 -3.03 -10.12
N ILE A 132 -4.44 -3.39 -9.95
CA ILE A 132 -5.27 -3.98 -11.00
C ILE A 132 -6.51 -3.12 -11.18
N ARG A 133 -6.72 -2.63 -12.40
CA ARG A 133 -7.91 -1.86 -12.78
C ARG A 133 -8.86 -2.75 -13.57
N ALA A 134 -10.06 -2.94 -13.06
CA ALA A 134 -11.13 -3.65 -13.75
C ALA A 134 -11.98 -2.64 -14.55
N ASN A 135 -11.78 -2.61 -15.86
CA ASN A 135 -12.49 -1.72 -16.78
C ASN A 135 -13.81 -2.34 -17.29
#